data_263ea5c8df4f537a967342c606469f31
#
_entry.id   263ea5c8df4f537a967342c606469f31
#
_cell.length_a   1.000
_cell.length_b   1.000
_cell.length_c   1.000
_cell.angle_alpha   90.00
_cell.angle_beta   90.00
_cell.angle_gamma   90.00
#
_symmetry.space_group_name_H-M   'P 1'
#
loop_
_entity.id
_entity.type
_entity.pdbx_description
1 polymer ?
#
loop_
_entity_poly.entity_id
_entity_poly.type
_entity_poly.pdbx_seq_one_letter_code
_entity_poly.pdbx_strand_id
1 'polypeptide(L)'
;MTVPAKVCEASLPGGAVKGLMPERGEEFQEKNAYNFATGGHSSDAVRNWGLGQCLLAGGGVSLKVEYRFLQGGDYTRADVERDARESGSTPLTLGDAGGYLEGPGAHLFVDCPVRPGGDELLEVSVGVGGNGVDVKDRAVRSSAAGLAADAARHVARDIRSCPDAEKLPSGPPRIG
;
A
#
# COMPACT_ATOMS: atom_id res chain seq x y z
N MET A 1 18.36 -15.65 0.85
CA MET A 1 16.95 -15.55 1.33
C MET A 1 16.01 -15.71 0.15
N THR A 2 14.90 -16.42 0.30
CA THR A 2 13.91 -16.60 -0.79
C THR A 2 12.59 -15.95 -0.35
N VAL A 3 12.16 -14.94 -1.09
CA VAL A 3 10.84 -14.35 -0.92
C VAL A 3 9.82 -15.24 -1.62
N PRO A 4 8.72 -15.64 -0.97
CA PRO A 4 7.66 -16.44 -1.58
C PRO A 4 7.06 -15.78 -2.82
N ALA A 5 6.43 -16.59 -3.69
CA ALA A 5 5.72 -16.06 -4.85
C ALA A 5 4.52 -15.19 -4.47
N LYS A 6 3.94 -15.44 -3.30
CA LYS A 6 2.87 -14.64 -2.70
C LYS A 6 3.20 -14.36 -1.23
N VAL A 7 2.78 -13.20 -0.76
CA VAL A 7 2.98 -12.69 0.60
C VAL A 7 1.67 -12.15 1.16
N CYS A 8 1.66 -11.75 2.41
CA CYS A 8 0.48 -11.22 3.11
C CYS A 8 -0.68 -12.23 3.07
N GLU A 9 -0.43 -13.43 3.64
CA GLU A 9 -1.37 -14.56 3.60
C GLU A 9 -1.81 -14.92 2.16
N ALA A 10 -0.83 -14.93 1.25
CA ALA A 10 -1.03 -15.21 -0.18
C ALA A 10 -1.91 -14.20 -0.94
N SER A 11 -2.19 -13.03 -0.37
CA SER A 11 -3.02 -11.99 -0.98
C SER A 11 -2.29 -11.16 -2.02
N LEU A 12 -0.98 -10.95 -1.86
CA LEU A 12 -0.17 -10.10 -2.73
C LEU A 12 0.91 -10.89 -3.47
N PRO A 13 1.26 -10.48 -4.71
CA PRO A 13 2.41 -11.06 -5.40
C PRO A 13 3.72 -10.63 -4.72
N GLY A 14 4.64 -11.58 -4.52
CA GLY A 14 5.93 -11.33 -3.89
C GLY A 14 6.97 -10.63 -4.79
N GLY A 15 6.63 -10.34 -6.05
CA GLY A 15 7.56 -9.77 -7.01
C GLY A 15 8.16 -8.43 -6.61
N ALA A 16 7.31 -7.48 -6.17
CA ALA A 16 7.78 -6.18 -5.69
C ALA A 16 8.57 -6.28 -4.37
N VAL A 17 8.22 -7.23 -3.50
CA VAL A 17 8.93 -7.49 -2.24
C VAL A 17 10.37 -7.93 -2.48
N LYS A 18 10.61 -8.73 -3.53
CA LYS A 18 11.97 -9.14 -3.94
C LYS A 18 12.87 -7.95 -4.26
N GLY A 19 12.31 -6.89 -4.84
CA GLY A 19 13.07 -5.66 -5.14
C GLY A 19 13.38 -4.80 -3.91
N LEU A 20 12.73 -5.08 -2.78
CA LEU A 20 12.90 -4.33 -1.53
C LEU A 20 13.76 -5.07 -0.52
N MET A 21 13.93 -6.37 -0.66
CA MET A 21 14.68 -7.20 0.28
C MET A 21 15.98 -7.69 -0.35
N PRO A 22 17.11 -7.70 0.41
CA PRO A 22 18.36 -8.21 -0.10
C PRO A 22 18.28 -9.72 -0.35
N GLU A 23 19.00 -10.20 -1.36
CA GLU A 23 19.04 -11.65 -1.69
C GLU A 23 19.72 -12.48 -0.61
N ARG A 24 20.55 -11.84 0.21
CA ARG A 24 21.35 -12.48 1.28
C ARG A 24 20.88 -11.96 2.64
N GLY A 25 21.01 -12.81 3.66
CA GLY A 25 20.71 -12.47 5.05
C GLY A 25 19.77 -13.46 5.71
N GLU A 26 19.13 -13.02 6.78
CA GLU A 26 18.19 -13.80 7.57
C GLU A 26 17.01 -14.30 6.74
N GLU A 27 16.37 -15.36 7.20
CA GLU A 27 15.21 -15.96 6.57
C GLU A 27 14.07 -14.96 6.43
N PHE A 28 13.33 -15.06 5.32
CA PHE A 28 12.11 -14.29 5.11
C PHE A 28 11.05 -14.65 6.17
N GLN A 29 10.46 -13.67 6.77
CA GLN A 29 9.42 -13.81 7.76
C GLN A 29 8.23 -12.93 7.41
N GLU A 30 7.03 -13.52 7.52
CA GLU A 30 5.78 -12.80 7.48
C GLU A 30 5.17 -12.80 8.88
N LYS A 31 4.88 -11.62 9.41
CA LYS A 31 4.34 -11.45 10.76
C LYS A 31 3.11 -10.55 10.71
N ASN A 32 2.09 -10.89 11.52
CA ASN A 32 0.93 -10.04 11.77
C ASN A 32 0.21 -9.56 10.49
N ALA A 33 -0.19 -10.48 9.63
CA ALA A 33 -1.08 -10.19 8.51
C ALA A 33 -2.53 -10.01 9.04
N TYR A 34 -2.73 -8.98 9.87
CA TYR A 34 -4.01 -8.71 10.51
C TYR A 34 -4.99 -8.09 9.52
N ASN A 35 -6.12 -8.75 9.31
CA ASN A 35 -7.22 -8.30 8.42
C ASN A 35 -6.80 -8.02 6.96
N PHE A 36 -5.60 -8.38 6.53
CA PHE A 36 -5.14 -8.06 5.19
C PHE A 36 -5.74 -9.02 4.15
N ALA A 37 -5.86 -10.30 4.45
CA ALA A 37 -6.41 -11.29 3.53
C ALA A 37 -7.94 -11.29 3.46
N THR A 38 -8.59 -11.04 4.58
CA THR A 38 -10.03 -11.27 4.74
C THR A 38 -10.84 -10.01 5.02
N GLY A 39 -10.17 -8.88 5.28
CA GLY A 39 -10.83 -7.64 5.68
C GLY A 39 -11.40 -7.64 7.10
N GLY A 40 -11.29 -8.76 7.82
CA GLY A 40 -11.74 -8.95 9.19
C GLY A 40 -13.14 -8.43 9.48
N HIS A 41 -14.14 -9.29 9.42
CA HIS A 41 -15.48 -8.93 9.81
C HIS A 41 -15.63 -9.04 11.33
N SER A 42 -15.14 -8.06 12.09
CA SER A 42 -15.71 -7.84 13.40
C SER A 42 -16.91 -6.89 13.26
N SER A 43 -17.97 -7.13 14.01
CA SER A 43 -19.12 -6.23 14.15
C SER A 43 -18.69 -4.82 14.61
N ASP A 44 -17.47 -4.66 15.09
CA ASP A 44 -16.80 -3.40 15.40
C ASP A 44 -16.16 -2.72 14.18
N ALA A 45 -16.11 -3.39 13.02
CA ALA A 45 -15.57 -2.82 11.76
C ALA A 45 -16.34 -1.56 11.30
N VAL A 46 -17.57 -1.39 11.74
CA VAL A 46 -18.34 -0.15 11.53
C VAL A 46 -17.76 1.01 12.35
N ARG A 47 -17.07 0.74 13.44
CA ARG A 47 -16.43 1.76 14.29
C ARG A 47 -14.95 1.93 14.04
N ASN A 48 -14.25 0.86 13.64
CA ASN A 48 -12.84 0.88 13.26
C ASN A 48 -12.76 0.77 11.75
N TRP A 49 -12.72 1.86 11.08
CA TRP A 49 -12.70 2.11 9.62
C TRP A 49 -11.70 1.26 8.83
N GLY A 50 -11.71 -0.06 9.12
CA GLY A 50 -11.00 -1.07 8.36
C GLY A 50 -9.51 -0.82 8.26
N LEU A 51 -8.80 -1.07 9.33
CA LEU A 51 -7.34 -1.17 9.32
C LEU A 51 -6.94 -2.62 9.03
N GLY A 52 -6.08 -2.82 8.05
CA GLY A 52 -5.37 -4.08 7.84
C GLY A 52 -3.88 -3.83 7.67
N GLN A 53 -3.06 -4.74 8.13
CA GLN A 53 -1.61 -4.65 8.00
C GLN A 53 -0.96 -6.01 7.76
N CYS A 54 0.15 -5.98 7.06
CA CYS A 54 1.03 -7.12 6.82
C CYS A 54 2.46 -6.67 7.06
N LEU A 55 3.17 -7.35 7.95
CA LEU A 55 4.57 -7.08 8.26
C LEU A 55 5.45 -8.18 7.67
N LEU A 56 6.40 -7.77 6.87
CA LEU A 56 7.37 -8.64 6.22
C LEU A 56 8.77 -8.25 6.69
N ALA A 57 9.61 -9.24 6.95
CA ALA A 57 10.99 -8.98 7.37
C ALA A 57 11.95 -9.99 6.75
N GLY A 58 13.18 -9.57 6.52
CA GLY A 58 14.26 -10.45 6.06
C GLY A 58 15.50 -9.65 5.67
N GLY A 59 16.67 -10.22 5.88
CA GLY A 59 17.95 -9.60 5.52
C GLY A 59 18.22 -8.23 6.14
N GLY A 60 17.66 -7.95 7.33
CA GLY A 60 17.80 -6.65 7.99
C GLY A 60 16.86 -5.56 7.48
N VAL A 61 15.96 -5.90 6.55
CA VAL A 61 14.91 -5.01 6.03
C VAL A 61 13.55 -5.41 6.60
N SER A 62 12.73 -4.42 6.90
CA SER A 62 11.34 -4.60 7.31
C SER A 62 10.43 -3.82 6.37
N LEU A 63 9.33 -4.43 5.99
CA LEU A 63 8.28 -3.82 5.18
C LEU A 63 6.98 -3.86 5.97
N LYS A 64 6.24 -2.77 5.94
CA LYS A 64 4.87 -2.69 6.45
C LYS A 64 3.96 -2.33 5.28
N VAL A 65 3.05 -3.22 4.93
CA VAL A 65 1.94 -2.93 4.02
C VAL A 65 0.71 -2.72 4.87
N GLU A 66 0.04 -1.61 4.70
CA GLU A 66 -1.09 -1.23 5.53
C GLU A 66 -2.18 -0.61 4.65
N TYR A 67 -3.43 -0.86 5.00
CA TYR A 67 -4.53 -0.06 4.47
C TYR A 67 -5.38 0.48 5.61
N ARG A 68 -5.96 1.63 5.38
CA ARG A 68 -6.97 2.23 6.24
C ARG A 68 -8.03 2.96 5.42
N PHE A 69 -9.19 3.01 5.99
CA PHE A 69 -10.33 3.71 5.40
C PHE A 69 -10.46 5.09 6.05
N LEU A 70 -10.41 6.13 5.25
CA LEU A 70 -10.48 7.51 5.69
C LEU A 70 -11.92 8.01 5.52
N GLN A 71 -12.45 8.61 6.59
CA GLN A 71 -13.77 9.23 6.53
C GLN A 71 -13.73 10.48 5.66
N GLY A 72 -14.84 10.72 4.97
CA GLY A 72 -15.01 11.95 4.20
C GLY A 72 -14.87 13.20 5.08
N GLY A 73 -14.14 14.18 4.56
CA GLY A 73 -13.88 15.44 5.24
C GLY A 73 -12.64 15.48 6.14
N ASP A 74 -12.17 14.36 6.68
CA ASP A 74 -10.96 14.32 7.52
C ASP A 74 -9.67 14.41 6.69
N TYR A 75 -9.68 13.82 5.51
CA TYR A 75 -8.59 13.85 4.55
C TYR A 75 -9.16 13.67 3.14
N THR A 76 -8.86 14.58 2.24
CA THR A 76 -9.51 14.71 0.94
C THR A 76 -8.53 14.53 -0.22
N ARG A 77 -9.03 14.44 -1.44
CA ARG A 77 -8.21 14.46 -2.65
C ARG A 77 -7.31 15.69 -2.73
N ALA A 78 -7.81 16.85 -2.31
CA ALA A 78 -7.01 18.07 -2.28
C ALA A 78 -5.85 17.99 -1.30
N ASP A 79 -6.02 17.27 -0.17
CA ASP A 79 -4.94 17.00 0.78
C ASP A 79 -3.89 16.05 0.18
N VAL A 80 -4.32 14.99 -0.50
CA VAL A 80 -3.42 14.08 -1.23
C VAL A 80 -2.57 14.84 -2.24
N GLU A 81 -3.20 15.72 -3.03
CA GLU A 81 -2.50 16.52 -4.03
C GLU A 81 -1.56 17.56 -3.43
N ARG A 82 -1.91 18.13 -2.27
CA ARG A 82 -1.05 19.02 -1.51
C ARG A 82 0.19 18.28 -1.03
N ASP A 83 0.00 17.14 -0.35
CA ASP A 83 1.07 16.35 0.24
C ASP A 83 2.01 15.77 -0.84
N ALA A 84 1.47 15.41 -2.00
CA ALA A 84 2.26 14.99 -3.16
C ALA A 84 3.19 16.09 -3.72
N ARG A 85 2.92 17.37 -3.42
CA ARG A 85 3.73 18.54 -3.83
C ARG A 85 4.67 19.02 -2.73
N GLU A 86 4.60 18.44 -1.54
CA GLU A 86 5.50 18.82 -0.45
C GLU A 86 6.96 18.49 -0.77
N SER A 87 7.87 19.26 -0.16
CA SER A 87 9.30 19.02 -0.30
C SER A 87 9.67 17.63 0.22
N GLY A 88 10.30 16.82 -0.60
CA GLY A 88 10.65 15.43 -0.28
C GLY A 88 9.65 14.39 -0.75
N SER A 89 8.45 14.81 -1.14
CA SER A 89 7.46 13.94 -1.78
C SER A 89 7.67 13.86 -3.30
N THR A 90 7.18 12.78 -3.90
CA THR A 90 7.12 12.61 -5.36
C THR A 90 5.74 12.08 -5.71
N PRO A 91 4.99 12.73 -6.61
CA PRO A 91 3.67 12.29 -7.00
C PRO A 91 3.65 10.85 -7.51
N LEU A 92 2.59 10.12 -7.17
CA LEU A 92 2.34 8.74 -7.58
C LEU A 92 0.93 8.64 -8.14
N THR A 93 0.77 7.98 -9.29
CA THR A 93 -0.55 7.78 -9.90
C THR A 93 -0.78 6.35 -10.37
N LEU A 94 -1.98 5.82 -10.15
CA LEU A 94 -2.42 4.51 -10.62
C LEU A 94 -3.85 4.65 -11.20
N GLY A 95 -3.95 4.97 -12.50
CA GLY A 95 -5.22 5.38 -13.08
C GLY A 95 -5.75 6.65 -12.40
N ASP A 96 -6.96 6.58 -11.86
CA ASP A 96 -7.58 7.68 -11.12
C ASP A 96 -7.13 7.76 -9.65
N ALA A 97 -6.46 6.73 -9.14
CA ALA A 97 -5.87 6.75 -7.80
C ALA A 97 -4.64 7.67 -7.78
N GLY A 98 -4.57 8.56 -6.82
CA GLY A 98 -3.47 9.48 -6.58
C GLY A 98 -2.73 9.14 -5.30
N GLY A 99 -1.51 9.66 -5.17
CA GLY A 99 -0.70 9.47 -3.97
C GLY A 99 0.69 10.06 -4.10
N TYR A 100 1.59 9.60 -3.27
CA TYR A 100 2.97 10.08 -3.27
C TYR A 100 3.95 9.05 -2.70
N LEU A 101 5.20 9.24 -3.06
CA LEU A 101 6.34 8.59 -2.41
C LEU A 101 6.93 9.57 -1.41
N GLU A 102 7.16 9.10 -0.20
CA GLU A 102 7.87 9.83 0.84
C GLU A 102 9.01 8.96 1.38
N GLY A 103 10.24 9.46 1.28
CA GLY A 103 11.40 8.63 1.58
C GLY A 103 11.39 7.34 0.73
N PRO A 104 11.54 6.15 1.37
CA PRO A 104 11.46 4.86 0.68
C PRO A 104 10.03 4.31 0.62
N GLY A 105 9.06 4.98 1.25
CA GLY A 105 7.67 4.55 1.35
C GLY A 105 6.79 5.03 0.21
N ALA A 106 5.59 4.46 0.11
CA ALA A 106 4.58 4.81 -0.88
C ALA A 106 3.20 4.89 -0.24
N HIS A 107 2.42 5.88 -0.64
CA HIS A 107 1.03 6.08 -0.25
C HIS A 107 0.16 6.18 -1.52
N LEU A 108 -0.90 5.39 -1.59
CA LEU A 108 -1.91 5.47 -2.65
C LEU A 108 -3.29 5.62 -2.03
N PHE A 109 -4.10 6.47 -2.63
CA PHE A 109 -5.46 6.78 -2.20
C PHE A 109 -6.43 6.48 -3.34
N VAL A 110 -7.39 5.61 -3.05
CA VAL A 110 -8.44 5.20 -3.99
C VAL A 110 -9.76 5.75 -3.51
N ASP A 111 -10.55 6.35 -4.41
CA ASP A 111 -11.91 6.74 -4.08
C ASP A 111 -12.74 5.50 -3.75
N CYS A 112 -13.30 5.48 -2.56
CA CYS A 112 -14.03 4.34 -2.05
C CYS A 112 -15.27 4.78 -1.24
N PRO A 113 -16.20 5.50 -1.85
CA PRO A 113 -17.37 6.01 -1.17
C PRO A 113 -18.24 4.89 -0.61
N VAL A 114 -18.65 5.03 0.64
CA VAL A 114 -19.55 4.09 1.33
C VAL A 114 -20.97 4.23 0.79
N ARG A 115 -21.32 5.43 0.29
CA ARG A 115 -22.63 5.77 -0.26
C ARG A 115 -22.46 6.65 -1.51
N PRO A 116 -23.43 6.68 -2.42
CA PRO A 116 -23.36 7.54 -3.58
C PRO A 116 -23.11 9.01 -3.20
N GLY A 117 -22.07 9.61 -3.81
CA GLY A 117 -21.66 10.99 -3.53
C GLY A 117 -20.82 11.17 -2.25
N GLY A 118 -20.43 10.09 -1.60
CA GLY A 118 -19.42 10.13 -0.52
C GLY A 118 -18.02 10.47 -1.06
N ASP A 119 -17.18 10.97 -0.19
CA ASP A 119 -15.80 11.41 -0.46
C ASP A 119 -14.76 10.62 0.35
N GLU A 120 -15.16 9.43 0.81
CA GLU A 120 -14.28 8.55 1.57
C GLU A 120 -13.15 8.00 0.69
N LEU A 121 -11.96 7.93 1.26
CA LEU A 121 -10.76 7.40 0.62
C LEU A 121 -10.30 6.10 1.29
N LEU A 122 -9.88 5.15 0.47
CA LEU A 122 -9.07 4.04 0.91
C LEU A 122 -7.59 4.42 0.75
N GLU A 123 -6.87 4.56 1.85
CA GLU A 123 -5.42 4.70 1.83
C GLU A 123 -4.77 3.33 1.88
N VAL A 124 -3.80 3.12 1.01
CA VAL A 124 -2.86 1.99 1.06
C VAL A 124 -1.46 2.54 1.16
N SER A 125 -0.71 2.11 2.17
CA SER A 125 0.65 2.56 2.39
C SER A 125 1.63 1.39 2.47
N VAL A 126 2.84 1.65 1.98
CA VAL A 126 3.99 0.76 2.11
C VAL A 126 5.10 1.52 2.81
N GLY A 127 5.45 1.10 4.01
CA GLY A 127 6.63 1.58 4.72
C GLY A 127 7.80 0.63 4.53
N VAL A 128 8.97 1.16 4.23
CA VAL A 128 10.22 0.39 4.10
C VAL A 128 11.21 0.88 5.16
N GLY A 129 11.74 -0.03 5.97
CA GLY A 129 12.69 0.28 7.01
C GLY A 129 13.81 -0.76 7.09
N GLY A 130 14.88 -0.42 7.82
CA GLY A 130 15.98 -1.33 8.07
C GLY A 130 17.35 -0.76 7.71
N ASN A 131 18.38 -1.51 8.08
CA ASN A 131 19.76 -1.11 7.84
C ASN A 131 20.12 -1.26 6.36
N GLY A 132 20.70 -0.19 5.78
CA GLY A 132 21.17 -0.22 4.38
C GLY A 132 20.10 0.05 3.33
N VAL A 133 18.88 0.41 3.72
CA VAL A 133 17.87 0.89 2.77
C VAL A 133 18.25 2.30 2.31
N ASP A 134 18.62 2.43 1.04
CA ASP A 134 18.82 3.76 0.45
C ASP A 134 17.47 4.34 0.02
N VAL A 135 17.01 5.32 0.78
CA VAL A 135 15.73 6.03 0.54
C VAL A 135 15.67 6.76 -0.80
N LYS A 136 16.82 7.00 -1.44
CA LYS A 136 16.93 7.67 -2.73
C LYS A 136 17.06 6.67 -3.89
N ASP A 137 17.27 5.40 -3.59
CA ASP A 137 17.39 4.38 -4.62
C ASP A 137 16.09 4.26 -5.42
N ARG A 138 16.21 4.49 -6.71
CA ARG A 138 15.08 4.41 -7.65
C ARG A 138 14.43 3.02 -7.66
N ALA A 139 15.22 1.96 -7.54
CA ALA A 139 14.70 0.59 -7.54
C ALA A 139 13.87 0.33 -6.27
N VAL A 140 14.34 0.78 -5.10
CA VAL A 140 13.59 0.71 -3.83
C VAL A 140 12.26 1.46 -3.95
N ARG A 141 12.30 2.71 -4.44
CA ARG A 141 11.09 3.53 -4.62
C ARG A 141 10.11 2.92 -5.62
N SER A 142 10.59 2.40 -6.75
CA SER A 142 9.74 1.72 -7.74
C SER A 142 9.11 0.45 -7.18
N SER A 143 9.85 -0.32 -6.39
CA SER A 143 9.33 -1.54 -5.77
C SER A 143 8.29 -1.23 -4.68
N ALA A 144 8.53 -0.19 -3.87
CA ALA A 144 7.54 0.26 -2.88
C ALA A 144 6.24 0.74 -3.55
N ALA A 145 6.37 1.53 -4.63
CA ALA A 145 5.23 1.96 -5.44
C ALA A 145 4.47 0.77 -6.07
N GLY A 146 5.21 -0.21 -6.59
CA GLY A 146 4.63 -1.44 -7.15
C GLY A 146 3.85 -2.24 -6.12
N LEU A 147 4.41 -2.42 -4.93
CA LEU A 147 3.75 -3.13 -3.83
C LEU A 147 2.50 -2.39 -3.33
N ALA A 148 2.57 -1.06 -3.25
CA ALA A 148 1.40 -0.23 -2.91
C ALA A 148 0.28 -0.36 -3.96
N ALA A 149 0.64 -0.41 -5.24
CA ALA A 149 -0.33 -0.60 -6.32
C ALA A 149 -0.99 -1.99 -6.28
N ASP A 150 -0.21 -3.05 -6.03
CA ASP A 150 -0.75 -4.41 -5.88
C ASP A 150 -1.70 -4.49 -4.68
N ALA A 151 -1.30 -3.90 -3.55
CA ALA A 151 -2.13 -3.84 -2.36
C ALA A 151 -3.41 -3.00 -2.58
N ALA A 152 -3.31 -1.86 -3.26
CA ALA A 152 -4.46 -1.01 -3.57
C ALA A 152 -5.49 -1.75 -4.43
N ARG A 153 -5.04 -2.48 -5.46
CA ARG A 153 -5.93 -3.32 -6.29
C ARG A 153 -6.63 -4.39 -5.47
N HIS A 154 -5.86 -5.13 -4.67
CA HIS A 154 -6.41 -6.20 -3.84
C HIS A 154 -7.43 -5.65 -2.83
N VAL A 155 -7.07 -4.64 -2.07
CA VAL A 155 -7.96 -4.09 -1.04
C VAL A 155 -9.20 -3.44 -1.64
N ALA A 156 -9.03 -2.65 -2.71
CA ALA A 156 -10.15 -1.97 -3.34
C ALA A 156 -11.14 -2.94 -4.00
N ARG A 157 -10.66 -4.01 -4.65
CA ARG A 157 -11.50 -4.99 -5.35
C ARG A 157 -12.03 -6.06 -4.41
N ASP A 158 -11.12 -6.76 -3.72
CA ASP A 158 -11.45 -8.03 -3.07
C ASP A 158 -11.92 -7.85 -1.62
N ILE A 159 -11.46 -6.78 -0.95
CA ILE A 159 -11.81 -6.53 0.44
C ILE A 159 -12.94 -5.50 0.59
N ARG A 160 -12.85 -4.38 -0.12
CA ARG A 160 -13.75 -3.23 0.05
C ARG A 160 -14.80 -3.09 -1.02
N SER A 161 -14.59 -3.70 -2.18
CA SER A 161 -15.48 -3.56 -3.35
C SER A 161 -15.74 -2.09 -3.68
N CYS A 162 -14.66 -1.28 -3.71
CA CYS A 162 -14.76 0.14 -4.02
C CYS A 162 -15.34 0.32 -5.43
N PRO A 163 -16.22 1.31 -5.65
CA PRO A 163 -16.66 1.67 -6.98
C PRO A 163 -15.45 1.94 -7.88
N ASP A 164 -15.53 1.51 -9.13
CA ASP A 164 -14.46 1.70 -10.12
C ASP A 164 -13.11 1.01 -9.83
N ALA A 165 -13.01 0.18 -8.79
CA ALA A 165 -11.80 -0.58 -8.49
C ALA A 165 -11.31 -1.42 -9.68
N GLU A 166 -12.22 -1.90 -10.53
CA GLU A 166 -11.89 -2.64 -11.76
C GLU A 166 -11.18 -1.77 -12.81
N LYS A 167 -11.31 -0.45 -12.73
CA LYS A 167 -10.63 0.50 -13.62
C LYS A 167 -9.17 0.77 -13.23
N LEU A 168 -8.71 0.30 -12.05
CA LEU A 168 -7.31 0.45 -11.66
C LEU A 168 -6.43 -0.34 -12.64
N PRO A 169 -5.44 0.31 -13.28
CA PRO A 169 -4.58 -0.35 -14.27
C PRO A 169 -3.80 -1.53 -13.68
N SER A 170 -3.57 -2.57 -14.46
CA SER A 170 -2.76 -3.72 -14.05
C SER A 170 -1.26 -3.46 -14.05
N GLY A 171 -0.81 -2.40 -14.74
CA GLY A 171 0.60 -2.02 -14.84
C GLY A 171 1.16 -1.36 -13.57
N PRO A 172 2.47 -1.04 -13.57
CA PRO A 172 3.08 -0.29 -12.47
C PRO A 172 2.50 1.13 -12.40
N PRO A 173 2.49 1.74 -11.20
CA PRO A 173 2.08 3.13 -11.06
C PRO A 173 3.11 4.05 -11.72
N ARG A 174 2.66 5.22 -12.14
CA ARG A 174 3.56 6.28 -12.63
C ARG A 174 4.11 7.07 -11.45
N ILE A 175 5.43 7.25 -11.46
CA ILE A 175 6.17 8.09 -10.51
C ILE A 175 6.47 9.39 -11.25
N GLY A 176 6.00 10.51 -10.71
CA GLY A 176 6.12 11.86 -11.25
C GLY A 176 7.51 12.46 -11.15
#